data_631efde2abb87fe2781eadeedbb4abc0
#
_entry.id   631efde2abb87fe2781eadeedbb4abc0
#
_cell.length_a   1.000
_cell.length_b   1.000
_cell.length_c   1.000
_cell.angle_alpha   90.00
_cell.angle_beta   90.00
_cell.angle_gamma   90.00
#
_symmetry.space_group_name_H-M   'P 1'
#
loop_
_entity.id
_entity.type
_entity.pdbx_description
1 polymer ?
#
loop_
_entity_poly.entity_id
_entity_poly.type
_entity_poly.pdbx_seq_one_letter_code
_entity_poly.pdbx_strand_id
1 'polypeptide(L)'
;EDESEITLNQVTTRSKALDYLSQNIYEYSKEGDSGIFKELMATVMKNKEYSKVINLMFDGAFYSAKNPILDENVARQLYGEVSPYSATRLERFAACAYSQFLNNGLKLGERKKFELAAFDIGNLYHSAIKDFFDTINTNNIKWADLDDKKSENIINDSIEKVMEQYENDALNDIARSAFIKKQVKDTSTETVNALVKHIRSGNFLPREYELRIAHGRVDRVDTFEDGNNIYVKVIDYKSGNKVFNVTETFLGLQMQLMVYLKDTVDYIKKNNPDKNVYPAAGLYFHVYDPYVSEIDCEKSVSD
;
A
#
# COMPACT_ATOMS: atom_id res chain seq x y z
N GLU A 1 36.94 7.06 -6.44
CA GLU A 1 37.04 7.77 -7.74
C GLU A 1 37.39 9.20 -7.42
N ASP A 2 38.56 9.64 -7.92
CA ASP A 2 39.07 11.00 -7.74
C ASP A 2 38.06 12.01 -8.24
N GLU A 3 37.54 12.85 -7.36
CA GLU A 3 36.89 14.11 -7.73
C GLU A 3 38.02 15.03 -8.29
N SER A 4 38.22 14.93 -9.59
CA SER A 4 39.18 15.80 -10.27
C SER A 4 38.63 17.23 -10.19
N GLU A 5 39.39 18.13 -9.53
CA GLU A 5 39.14 19.57 -9.51
C GLU A 5 38.80 20.06 -10.94
N ILE A 6 37.60 20.54 -11.15
CA ILE A 6 37.20 21.11 -12.44
C ILE A 6 38.02 22.38 -12.66
N THR A 7 38.87 22.39 -13.68
CA THR A 7 39.68 23.52 -14.07
C THR A 7 38.87 24.45 -15.02
N LEU A 8 39.24 25.74 -15.04
CA LEU A 8 38.65 26.74 -15.97
C LEU A 8 38.63 26.28 -17.42
N ASN A 9 39.57 25.43 -17.83
CA ASN A 9 39.66 24.87 -19.17
C ASN A 9 38.52 23.89 -19.50
N GLN A 10 37.79 23.40 -18.51
CA GLN A 10 36.65 22.50 -18.70
C GLN A 10 35.33 23.26 -18.81
N VAL A 11 35.32 24.56 -18.42
CA VAL A 11 34.14 25.42 -18.51
C VAL A 11 34.28 26.34 -19.75
N THR A 12 34.18 25.71 -20.92
CA THR A 12 34.47 26.41 -22.20
C THR A 12 33.29 27.14 -22.82
N THR A 13 32.08 26.92 -22.34
CA THR A 13 30.87 27.55 -22.89
C THR A 13 30.05 28.20 -21.79
N ARG A 14 29.24 29.22 -22.18
CA ARG A 14 28.34 29.91 -21.29
C ARG A 14 27.35 29.00 -20.59
N SER A 15 26.81 28.01 -21.31
CA SER A 15 25.89 27.03 -20.74
C SER A 15 26.56 26.22 -19.64
N LYS A 16 27.77 25.68 -19.90
CA LYS A 16 28.54 24.91 -18.91
C LYS A 16 28.91 25.75 -17.70
N ALA A 17 29.19 27.05 -17.88
CA ALA A 17 29.42 27.96 -16.77
C ALA A 17 28.18 28.13 -15.87
N LEU A 18 27.01 28.30 -16.46
CA LEU A 18 25.75 28.38 -15.71
C LEU A 18 25.40 27.05 -15.02
N ASP A 19 25.61 25.92 -15.70
CA ASP A 19 25.38 24.60 -15.12
C ASP A 19 26.30 24.35 -13.92
N TYR A 20 27.59 24.66 -14.05
CA TYR A 20 28.55 24.57 -12.96
C TYR A 20 28.15 25.47 -11.77
N LEU A 21 27.80 26.72 -12.02
CA LEU A 21 27.35 27.65 -10.98
C LEU A 21 26.10 27.15 -10.28
N SER A 22 25.13 26.63 -11.03
CA SER A 22 23.87 26.14 -10.46
C SER A 22 24.06 24.92 -9.54
N GLN A 23 24.97 24.04 -9.89
CA GLN A 23 25.25 22.84 -9.11
C GLN A 23 26.04 23.13 -7.83
N ASN A 24 26.94 24.13 -7.87
CA ASN A 24 27.88 24.40 -6.78
C ASN A 24 27.51 25.60 -5.88
N ILE A 25 26.44 26.34 -6.20
CA ILE A 25 26.04 27.56 -5.45
C ILE A 25 25.73 27.28 -3.97
N TYR A 26 25.13 26.12 -3.67
CA TYR A 26 24.77 25.74 -2.31
C TYR A 26 25.97 25.30 -1.48
N GLU A 27 26.87 24.50 -2.06
CA GLU A 27 28.12 24.04 -1.42
C GLU A 27 29.05 25.20 -1.16
N TYR A 28 29.23 26.07 -2.14
CA TYR A 28 30.00 27.29 -2.00
C TYR A 28 29.52 28.17 -0.82
N SER A 29 28.21 28.23 -0.60
CA SER A 29 27.66 29.00 0.52
C SER A 29 27.99 28.41 1.89
N LYS A 30 28.27 27.10 1.97
CA LYS A 30 28.59 26.38 3.22
C LYS A 30 30.09 26.30 3.50
N GLU A 31 30.87 25.99 2.51
CA GLU A 31 32.28 25.59 2.69
C GLU A 31 33.26 26.69 2.32
N GLY A 32 32.81 27.76 1.67
CA GLY A 32 33.68 28.85 1.17
C GLY A 32 34.54 28.36 0.02
N ASP A 33 35.15 29.02 -0.69
CA ASP A 33 36.07 29.15 -1.77
C ASP A 33 36.43 27.95 -2.66
N SER A 34 35.88 27.94 -3.86
CA SER A 34 36.68 27.62 -5.05
C SER A 34 36.91 28.95 -5.82
N GLY A 35 38.16 29.32 -6.08
CA GLY A 35 38.49 30.53 -6.83
C GLY A 35 37.74 30.63 -8.17
N ILE A 36 37.53 29.48 -8.82
CA ILE A 36 36.78 29.31 -10.08
C ILE A 36 35.33 29.75 -9.94
N PHE A 37 34.64 29.35 -8.87
CA PHE A 37 33.22 29.72 -8.66
C PHE A 37 33.07 31.26 -8.57
N LYS A 38 33.94 31.95 -7.80
CA LYS A 38 33.93 33.39 -7.65
C LYS A 38 34.17 34.11 -8.98
N GLU A 39 35.17 33.67 -9.75
CA GLU A 39 35.51 34.26 -11.03
C GLU A 39 34.40 34.08 -12.07
N LEU A 40 33.82 32.92 -12.17
CA LEU A 40 32.70 32.63 -13.05
C LEU A 40 31.46 33.42 -12.63
N MET A 41 31.12 33.44 -11.35
CA MET A 41 29.99 34.20 -10.84
C MET A 41 30.16 35.69 -11.10
N ALA A 42 31.34 36.25 -10.79
CA ALA A 42 31.64 37.66 -11.07
C ALA A 42 31.58 38.00 -12.56
N THR A 43 31.95 37.06 -13.43
CA THR A 43 31.89 37.26 -14.89
C THR A 43 30.46 37.21 -15.39
N VAL A 44 29.66 36.25 -14.91
CA VAL A 44 28.25 36.10 -15.31
C VAL A 44 27.39 37.26 -14.77
N MET A 45 27.64 37.73 -13.55
CA MET A 45 26.93 38.87 -12.94
C MET A 45 27.16 40.20 -13.66
N LYS A 46 28.28 40.37 -14.35
CA LYS A 46 28.52 41.60 -15.18
C LYS A 46 27.59 41.72 -16.37
N ASN A 47 26.99 40.60 -16.80
CA ASN A 47 26.09 40.60 -17.96
C ASN A 47 24.64 40.63 -17.51
N LYS A 48 23.94 41.72 -17.77
CA LYS A 48 22.52 41.94 -17.43
C LYS A 48 21.59 40.87 -18.05
N GLU A 49 21.98 40.24 -19.14
CA GLU A 49 21.22 39.21 -19.82
C GLU A 49 20.99 37.98 -18.90
N TYR A 50 21.94 37.69 -18.00
CA TYR A 50 21.86 36.55 -17.09
C TYR A 50 21.20 36.86 -15.74
N SER A 51 20.80 38.09 -15.47
CA SER A 51 20.24 38.50 -14.18
C SER A 51 19.04 37.64 -13.76
N LYS A 52 18.15 37.25 -14.70
CA LYS A 52 16.99 36.37 -14.40
C LYS A 52 17.41 34.96 -14.05
N VAL A 53 18.39 34.43 -14.79
CA VAL A 53 18.89 33.06 -14.55
C VAL A 53 19.60 32.97 -13.21
N ILE A 54 20.43 33.97 -12.90
CA ILE A 54 21.14 34.06 -11.62
C ILE A 54 20.14 34.14 -10.45
N ASN A 55 19.12 34.97 -10.55
CA ASN A 55 18.09 35.06 -9.50
C ASN A 55 17.37 33.73 -9.32
N LEU A 56 17.00 33.03 -10.40
CA LEU A 56 16.39 31.70 -10.32
C LEU A 56 17.33 30.69 -9.69
N MET A 57 18.64 30.76 -9.95
CA MET A 57 19.65 29.88 -9.32
C MET A 57 19.71 30.11 -7.80
N PHE A 58 19.75 31.39 -7.36
CA PHE A 58 19.72 31.72 -5.94
C PHE A 58 18.40 31.34 -5.28
N ASP A 59 17.26 31.64 -5.91
CA ASP A 59 15.94 31.28 -5.40
C ASP A 59 15.80 29.77 -5.25
N GLY A 60 16.34 28.98 -6.20
CA GLY A 60 16.33 27.53 -6.14
C GLY A 60 17.28 26.97 -5.07
N ALA A 61 18.54 27.45 -5.04
CA ALA A 61 19.55 26.93 -4.11
C ALA A 61 19.25 27.23 -2.64
N PHE A 62 18.64 28.38 -2.37
CA PHE A 62 18.27 28.80 -1.01
C PHE A 62 16.76 28.74 -0.75
N TYR A 63 16.04 28.00 -1.59
CA TYR A 63 14.63 27.77 -1.35
C TYR A 63 14.40 27.07 -0.02
N SER A 64 13.75 27.78 0.87
CA SER A 64 13.24 27.21 2.12
C SER A 64 11.74 26.96 1.95
N ALA A 65 11.33 25.71 1.96
CA ALA A 65 9.93 25.36 1.96
C ALA A 65 9.28 25.94 3.22
N LYS A 66 8.60 27.07 3.08
CA LYS A 66 7.65 27.50 4.10
C LYS A 66 6.53 26.48 4.05
N ASN A 67 6.24 25.79 5.17
CA ASN A 67 5.05 24.95 5.27
C ASN A 67 3.82 25.87 5.33
N PRO A 68 3.20 26.23 4.20
CA PRO A 68 2.01 27.05 4.23
C PRO A 68 0.89 26.22 4.84
N ILE A 69 0.29 26.75 5.89
CA ILE A 69 -0.99 26.21 6.38
C ILE A 69 -2.01 26.57 5.31
N LEU A 70 -2.69 25.56 4.77
CA LEU A 70 -3.78 25.79 3.84
C LEU A 70 -4.90 26.57 4.54
N ASP A 71 -5.45 27.56 3.85
CA ASP A 71 -6.69 28.19 4.30
C ASP A 71 -7.80 27.16 4.46
N GLU A 72 -8.62 27.29 5.49
CA GLU A 72 -9.66 26.32 5.83
C GLU A 72 -10.65 26.11 4.68
N ASN A 73 -11.01 27.16 3.96
CA ASN A 73 -11.93 27.05 2.83
C ASN A 73 -11.30 26.29 1.66
N VAL A 74 -10.00 26.52 1.40
CA VAL A 74 -9.23 25.77 0.38
C VAL A 74 -9.12 24.30 0.80
N ALA A 75 -8.84 24.02 2.06
CA ALA A 75 -8.78 22.65 2.58
C ALA A 75 -10.14 21.94 2.45
N ARG A 76 -11.24 22.60 2.77
CA ARG A 76 -12.60 22.06 2.58
C ARG A 76 -12.93 21.78 1.12
N GLN A 77 -12.53 22.63 0.20
CA GLN A 77 -12.72 22.40 -1.24
C GLN A 77 -11.91 21.23 -1.77
N LEU A 78 -10.67 21.06 -1.29
CA LEU A 78 -9.77 19.96 -1.71
C LEU A 78 -10.19 18.61 -1.13
N TYR A 79 -10.58 18.57 0.14
CA TYR A 79 -10.80 17.31 0.88
C TYR A 79 -12.27 17.00 1.13
N GLY A 80 -13.19 17.93 0.87
CA GLY A 80 -14.60 17.80 1.17
C GLY A 80 -14.92 18.06 2.65
N GLU A 81 -16.19 17.87 3.02
CA GLU A 81 -16.61 17.90 4.42
C GLU A 81 -16.02 16.70 5.19
N VAL A 82 -15.89 16.85 6.50
CA VAL A 82 -15.25 15.86 7.38
C VAL A 82 -15.97 14.52 7.28
N SER A 83 -15.43 13.64 6.46
CA SER A 83 -15.79 12.22 6.41
C SER A 83 -14.64 11.43 7.03
N PRO A 84 -14.90 10.29 7.68
CA PRO A 84 -13.82 9.44 8.17
C PRO A 84 -12.91 9.06 6.99
N TYR A 85 -11.63 9.37 7.16
CA TYR A 85 -10.63 9.03 6.15
C TYR A 85 -10.27 7.55 6.24
N SER A 86 -10.04 6.90 5.09
CA SER A 86 -9.58 5.51 5.09
C SER A 86 -8.25 5.37 5.84
N ALA A 87 -8.02 4.20 6.44
CA ALA A 87 -6.77 3.88 7.14
C ALA A 87 -5.53 4.17 6.26
N THR A 88 -5.57 3.80 4.97
CA THR A 88 -4.49 4.08 4.01
C THR A 88 -4.22 5.57 3.82
N ARG A 89 -5.26 6.42 3.86
CA ARG A 89 -5.06 7.88 3.77
C ARG A 89 -4.40 8.43 5.01
N LEU A 90 -4.74 7.90 6.20
CA LEU A 90 -4.12 8.28 7.46
C LEU A 90 -2.64 7.86 7.49
N GLU A 91 -2.34 6.63 7.09
CA GLU A 91 -0.96 6.12 6.96
C GLU A 91 -0.13 6.98 5.99
N ARG A 92 -0.69 7.33 4.84
CA ARG A 92 -0.01 8.20 3.87
C ARG A 92 0.26 9.59 4.43
N PHE A 93 -0.68 10.15 5.19
CA PHE A 93 -0.48 11.44 5.84
C PHE A 93 0.64 11.38 6.89
N ALA A 94 0.66 10.32 7.70
CA ALA A 94 1.70 10.12 8.70
C ALA A 94 3.09 9.94 8.05
N ALA A 95 3.14 9.22 6.91
CA ALA A 95 4.38 9.02 6.16
C ALA A 95 4.87 10.33 5.52
N CYS A 96 3.97 11.08 4.87
CA CYS A 96 4.31 12.35 4.22
C CYS A 96 3.05 13.16 3.92
N ALA A 97 2.84 14.25 4.64
CA ALA A 97 1.70 15.16 4.44
C ALA A 97 1.66 15.74 3.02
N TYR A 98 2.82 16.00 2.41
CA TYR A 98 2.90 16.50 1.03
C TYR A 98 2.44 15.44 0.02
N SER A 99 2.85 14.17 0.19
CA SER A 99 2.35 13.06 -0.62
C SER A 99 0.83 12.91 -0.49
N GLN A 100 0.31 13.05 0.71
CA GLN A 100 -1.14 13.05 0.95
C GLN A 100 -1.84 14.20 0.22
N PHE A 101 -1.27 15.42 0.24
CA PHE A 101 -1.79 16.57 -0.48
C PHE A 101 -1.83 16.33 -1.99
N LEU A 102 -0.75 15.84 -2.59
CA LEU A 102 -0.69 15.57 -4.02
C LEU A 102 -1.70 14.50 -4.45
N ASN A 103 -1.76 13.38 -3.73
CA ASN A 103 -2.58 12.23 -4.13
C ASN A 103 -4.07 12.41 -3.80
N ASN A 104 -4.41 12.99 -2.65
CA ASN A 104 -5.80 13.05 -2.17
C ASN A 104 -6.38 14.46 -2.20
N GLY A 105 -5.58 15.50 -2.12
CA GLY A 105 -5.99 16.89 -2.31
C GLY A 105 -6.09 17.22 -3.79
N LEU A 106 -4.99 17.20 -4.49
CA LEU A 106 -4.92 17.52 -5.92
C LEU A 106 -5.34 16.35 -6.83
N LYS A 107 -5.47 15.14 -6.29
CA LYS A 107 -5.85 13.90 -7.02
C LYS A 107 -4.94 13.64 -8.21
N LEU A 108 -3.65 13.92 -8.05
CA LEU A 108 -2.66 13.61 -9.07
C LEU A 108 -2.49 12.09 -9.15
N GLY A 109 -2.56 11.56 -10.35
CA GLY A 109 -2.37 10.13 -10.62
C GLY A 109 -1.51 9.93 -11.86
N GLU A 110 -0.74 8.87 -11.86
CA GLU A 110 -0.04 8.43 -13.06
C GLU A 110 -1.04 7.98 -14.12
N ARG A 111 -0.68 8.16 -15.40
CA ARG A 111 -1.46 7.56 -16.48
C ARG A 111 -1.52 6.06 -16.30
N LYS A 112 -2.73 5.51 -16.24
CA LYS A 112 -2.91 4.06 -16.22
C LYS A 112 -2.26 3.46 -17.48
N LYS A 113 -1.22 2.67 -17.28
CA LYS A 113 -0.71 1.78 -18.31
C LYS A 113 -1.61 0.56 -18.33
N PHE A 114 -1.98 0.09 -19.53
CA PHE A 114 -2.72 -1.16 -19.71
C PHE A 114 -1.77 -2.35 -19.51
N GLU A 115 -1.31 -2.53 -18.28
CA GLU A 115 -0.49 -3.67 -17.87
C GLU A 115 -1.12 -4.23 -16.60
N LEU A 116 -1.23 -5.56 -16.53
CA LEU A 116 -1.68 -6.23 -15.30
C LEU A 116 -0.64 -5.94 -14.21
N ALA A 117 -0.98 -5.05 -13.32
CA ALA A 117 -0.14 -4.71 -12.18
C ALA A 117 -0.29 -5.76 -11.07
N ALA A 118 0.70 -5.86 -10.17
CA ALA A 118 0.61 -6.73 -8.98
C ALA A 118 -0.64 -6.45 -8.13
N PHE A 119 -1.14 -5.22 -8.17
CA PHE A 119 -2.39 -4.82 -7.51
C PHE A 119 -3.64 -5.51 -8.10
N ASP A 120 -3.66 -5.73 -9.42
CA ASP A 120 -4.79 -6.40 -10.08
C ASP A 120 -4.83 -7.89 -9.71
N ILE A 121 -3.67 -8.54 -9.60
CA ILE A 121 -3.56 -9.93 -9.12
C ILE A 121 -4.03 -10.02 -7.66
N GLY A 122 -3.66 -9.07 -6.81
CA GLY A 122 -4.16 -8.99 -5.43
C GLY A 122 -5.67 -8.91 -5.37
N ASN A 123 -6.29 -8.08 -6.21
CA ASN A 123 -7.75 -7.96 -6.28
C ASN A 123 -8.43 -9.26 -6.75
N LEU A 124 -7.78 -10.02 -7.67
CA LEU A 124 -8.28 -11.33 -8.09
C LEU A 124 -8.33 -12.31 -6.92
N TYR A 125 -7.25 -12.38 -6.10
CA TYR A 125 -7.24 -13.22 -4.90
C TYR A 125 -8.35 -12.84 -3.92
N HIS A 126 -8.50 -11.56 -3.60
CA HIS A 126 -9.56 -11.09 -2.69
C HIS A 126 -10.95 -11.46 -3.22
N SER A 127 -11.19 -11.26 -4.51
CA SER A 127 -12.49 -11.56 -5.14
C SER A 127 -12.77 -13.07 -5.16
N ALA A 128 -11.79 -13.90 -5.46
CA ALA A 128 -11.94 -15.36 -5.47
C ALA A 128 -12.18 -15.92 -4.06
N ILE A 129 -11.41 -15.46 -3.07
CA ILE A 129 -11.58 -15.87 -1.67
C ILE A 129 -12.96 -15.41 -1.16
N LYS A 130 -13.39 -14.19 -1.49
CA LYS A 130 -14.73 -13.70 -1.13
C LYS A 130 -15.83 -14.58 -1.73
N ASP A 131 -15.78 -14.86 -3.05
CA ASP A 131 -16.81 -15.69 -3.71
C ASP A 131 -16.83 -17.12 -3.13
N PHE A 132 -15.68 -17.68 -2.76
CA PHE A 132 -15.58 -18.95 -2.05
C PHE A 132 -16.37 -18.93 -0.73
N PHE A 133 -16.15 -17.91 0.10
CA PHE A 133 -16.88 -17.77 1.37
C PHE A 133 -18.37 -17.48 1.17
N ASP A 134 -18.72 -16.65 0.21
CA ASP A 134 -20.12 -16.36 -0.14
C ASP A 134 -20.83 -17.65 -0.57
N THR A 135 -20.15 -18.51 -1.34
CA THR A 135 -20.69 -19.81 -1.78
C THR A 135 -20.94 -20.74 -0.59
N ILE A 136 -20.02 -20.80 0.37
CA ILE A 136 -20.19 -21.60 1.60
C ILE A 136 -21.39 -21.12 2.40
N ASN A 137 -21.50 -19.81 2.61
CA ASN A 137 -22.60 -19.21 3.37
C ASN A 137 -23.94 -19.41 2.68
N THR A 138 -24.02 -19.16 1.37
CA THR A 138 -25.26 -19.29 0.59
C THR A 138 -25.78 -20.72 0.58
N ASN A 139 -24.89 -21.70 0.47
CA ASN A 139 -25.23 -23.13 0.46
C ASN A 139 -25.31 -23.73 1.87
N ASN A 140 -25.13 -22.95 2.93
CA ASN A 140 -25.12 -23.41 4.33
C ASN A 140 -24.17 -24.58 4.58
N ILE A 141 -22.99 -24.58 3.93
CA ILE A 141 -21.99 -25.63 4.09
C ILE A 141 -21.30 -25.46 5.45
N LYS A 142 -21.31 -26.52 6.26
CA LYS A 142 -20.60 -26.47 7.54
C LYS A 142 -19.08 -26.59 7.35
N TRP A 143 -18.32 -25.81 8.08
CA TRP A 143 -16.85 -25.83 8.05
C TRP A 143 -16.26 -27.21 8.36
N ALA A 144 -16.94 -27.99 9.19
CA ALA A 144 -16.53 -29.36 9.51
C ALA A 144 -16.65 -30.33 8.32
N ASP A 145 -17.55 -30.04 7.36
CA ASP A 145 -17.84 -30.90 6.21
C ASP A 145 -17.00 -30.54 4.96
N LEU A 146 -16.15 -29.50 5.07
CA LEU A 146 -15.23 -29.10 4.01
C LEU A 146 -13.94 -29.92 4.11
N ASP A 147 -13.75 -30.84 3.18
CA ASP A 147 -12.46 -31.48 2.93
C ASP A 147 -11.66 -30.71 1.87
N ASP A 148 -10.40 -31.07 1.69
CA ASP A 148 -9.50 -30.39 0.75
C ASP A 148 -10.08 -30.43 -0.69
N LYS A 149 -10.70 -31.54 -1.10
CA LYS A 149 -11.27 -31.71 -2.43
C LYS A 149 -12.51 -30.84 -2.68
N LYS A 150 -13.40 -30.73 -1.69
CA LYS A 150 -14.55 -29.83 -1.78
C LYS A 150 -14.13 -28.37 -1.81
N SER A 151 -13.16 -28.01 -0.96
CA SER A 151 -12.59 -26.67 -0.93
C SER A 151 -11.97 -26.31 -2.28
N GLU A 152 -11.20 -27.23 -2.86
CA GLU A 152 -10.59 -27.07 -4.19
C GLU A 152 -11.62 -26.87 -5.30
N ASN A 153 -12.68 -27.63 -5.31
CA ASN A 153 -13.75 -27.49 -6.32
C ASN A 153 -14.43 -26.11 -6.20
N ILE A 154 -14.82 -25.71 -4.99
CA ILE A 154 -15.49 -24.43 -4.76
C ILE A 154 -14.57 -23.24 -5.15
N ILE A 155 -13.31 -23.28 -4.75
CA ILE A 155 -12.38 -22.17 -5.09
C ILE A 155 -12.10 -22.13 -6.59
N ASN A 156 -11.99 -23.26 -7.28
CA ASN A 156 -11.82 -23.32 -8.71
C ASN A 156 -13.00 -22.69 -9.43
N ASP A 157 -14.24 -23.00 -9.04
CA ASP A 157 -15.45 -22.40 -9.59
C ASP A 157 -15.48 -20.88 -9.33
N SER A 158 -15.08 -20.45 -8.14
CA SER A 158 -14.98 -19.03 -7.78
C SER A 158 -13.95 -18.28 -8.63
N ILE A 159 -12.79 -18.91 -8.91
CA ILE A 159 -11.75 -18.32 -9.76
C ILE A 159 -12.23 -18.19 -11.19
N GLU A 160 -12.84 -19.26 -11.77
CA GLU A 160 -13.39 -19.21 -13.12
C GLU A 160 -14.38 -18.03 -13.26
N LYS A 161 -15.30 -17.92 -12.34
CA LYS A 161 -16.32 -16.84 -12.30
C LYS A 161 -15.69 -15.44 -12.19
N VAL A 162 -14.68 -15.27 -11.34
CA VAL A 162 -13.98 -14.00 -11.17
C VAL A 162 -13.17 -13.64 -12.40
N MET A 163 -12.49 -14.63 -12.99
CA MET A 163 -11.71 -14.43 -14.21
C MET A 163 -12.58 -14.04 -15.41
N GLU A 164 -13.74 -14.67 -15.60
CA GLU A 164 -14.70 -14.30 -16.65
C GLU A 164 -15.13 -12.80 -16.53
N GLN A 165 -15.26 -12.28 -15.33
CA GLN A 165 -15.57 -10.87 -15.11
C GLN A 165 -14.42 -9.94 -15.46
N TYR A 166 -13.19 -10.42 -15.31
CA TYR A 166 -11.95 -9.64 -15.58
C TYR A 166 -11.47 -9.72 -17.03
N GLU A 167 -11.84 -10.76 -17.78
CA GLU A 167 -11.38 -11.01 -19.17
C GLU A 167 -11.80 -9.93 -20.17
N ASN A 168 -12.76 -9.09 -19.81
CA ASN A 168 -13.28 -8.11 -20.78
C ASN A 168 -12.34 -6.94 -21.10
N ASP A 169 -11.29 -6.65 -20.29
CA ASP A 169 -10.55 -5.40 -20.45
C ASP A 169 -9.00 -5.50 -20.52
N ALA A 170 -8.35 -6.57 -20.05
CA ALA A 170 -6.90 -6.54 -19.88
C ALA A 170 -6.11 -7.78 -20.31
N LEU A 171 -6.75 -8.89 -20.67
CA LEU A 171 -6.11 -10.20 -20.92
C LEU A 171 -6.06 -10.60 -22.39
N ASN A 172 -5.78 -9.67 -23.29
CA ASN A 172 -5.68 -9.95 -24.74
C ASN A 172 -4.46 -10.80 -25.14
N ASP A 173 -3.51 -11.03 -24.24
CA ASP A 173 -2.37 -11.94 -24.47
C ASP A 173 -2.69 -13.33 -23.90
N ILE A 174 -3.03 -14.28 -24.77
CA ILE A 174 -3.49 -15.62 -24.41
C ILE A 174 -2.47 -16.39 -23.56
N ALA A 175 -1.18 -16.28 -23.86
CA ALA A 175 -0.15 -17.02 -23.13
C ALA A 175 0.08 -16.46 -21.72
N ARG A 176 0.13 -15.13 -21.58
CA ARG A 176 0.27 -14.44 -20.30
C ARG A 176 -0.96 -14.65 -19.43
N SER A 177 -2.14 -14.60 -20.03
CA SER A 177 -3.43 -14.86 -19.39
C SER A 177 -3.49 -16.27 -18.79
N ALA A 178 -3.10 -17.29 -19.55
CA ALA A 178 -3.08 -18.68 -19.08
C ALA A 178 -2.09 -18.89 -17.92
N PHE A 179 -0.93 -18.24 -17.97
CA PHE A 179 0.05 -18.31 -16.88
C PHE A 179 -0.51 -17.67 -15.59
N ILE A 180 -1.07 -16.46 -15.69
CA ILE A 180 -1.66 -15.76 -14.55
C ILE A 180 -2.83 -16.55 -13.98
N LYS A 181 -3.72 -17.09 -14.82
CA LYS A 181 -4.84 -17.92 -14.40
C LYS A 181 -4.34 -19.14 -13.60
N LYS A 182 -3.30 -19.81 -14.08
CA LYS A 182 -2.70 -20.93 -13.35
C LYS A 182 -2.13 -20.49 -12.00
N GLN A 183 -1.36 -19.42 -11.97
CA GLN A 183 -0.77 -18.90 -10.73
C GLN A 183 -1.85 -18.50 -9.72
N VAL A 184 -2.90 -17.77 -10.15
CA VAL A 184 -4.01 -17.40 -9.28
C VAL A 184 -4.71 -18.64 -8.74
N LYS A 185 -4.92 -19.66 -9.59
CA LYS A 185 -5.55 -20.92 -9.19
C LYS A 185 -4.73 -21.66 -8.13
N ASP A 186 -3.45 -21.90 -8.39
CA ASP A 186 -2.57 -22.65 -7.50
C ASP A 186 -2.47 -21.95 -6.14
N THR A 187 -2.17 -20.65 -6.11
CA THR A 187 -2.04 -19.86 -4.87
C THR A 187 -3.37 -19.74 -4.13
N SER A 188 -4.50 -19.53 -4.81
CA SER A 188 -5.81 -19.44 -4.13
C SER A 188 -6.24 -20.76 -3.52
N THR A 189 -5.97 -21.88 -4.19
CA THR A 189 -6.29 -23.22 -3.67
C THR A 189 -5.51 -23.50 -2.38
N GLU A 190 -4.21 -23.25 -2.35
CA GLU A 190 -3.39 -23.41 -1.15
C GLU A 190 -3.83 -22.48 -0.02
N THR A 191 -4.10 -21.21 -0.36
CA THR A 191 -4.61 -20.22 0.58
C THR A 191 -5.91 -20.67 1.23
N VAL A 192 -6.88 -21.13 0.43
CA VAL A 192 -8.18 -21.59 0.95
C VAL A 192 -8.03 -22.84 1.81
N ASN A 193 -7.20 -23.79 1.42
CA ASN A 193 -6.92 -24.98 2.24
C ASN A 193 -6.32 -24.60 3.59
N ALA A 194 -5.36 -23.66 3.62
CA ALA A 194 -4.80 -23.14 4.86
C ALA A 194 -5.85 -22.40 5.71
N LEU A 195 -6.71 -21.59 5.09
CA LEU A 195 -7.80 -20.89 5.77
C LEU A 195 -8.82 -21.84 6.37
N VAL A 196 -9.23 -22.87 5.64
CA VAL A 196 -10.17 -23.90 6.14
C VAL A 196 -9.56 -24.66 7.32
N LYS A 197 -8.28 -25.06 7.23
CA LYS A 197 -7.55 -25.69 8.35
C LYS A 197 -7.51 -24.78 9.58
N HIS A 198 -7.22 -23.49 9.39
CA HIS A 198 -7.20 -22.49 10.46
C HIS A 198 -8.59 -22.35 11.12
N ILE A 199 -9.67 -22.26 10.32
CA ILE A 199 -11.04 -22.15 10.86
C ILE A 199 -11.40 -23.41 11.67
N ARG A 200 -11.05 -24.60 11.18
CA ARG A 200 -11.37 -25.87 11.84
C ARG A 200 -10.55 -26.13 13.10
N SER A 201 -9.37 -25.54 13.24
CA SER A 201 -8.50 -25.72 14.40
C SER A 201 -8.86 -24.84 15.59
N GLY A 202 -9.79 -23.88 15.44
CA GLY A 202 -10.16 -22.92 16.47
C GLY A 202 -11.66 -22.78 16.66
N ASN A 203 -12.03 -21.91 17.61
CA ASN A 203 -13.43 -21.61 17.93
C ASN A 203 -13.95 -20.33 17.25
N PHE A 204 -13.07 -19.60 16.58
CA PHE A 204 -13.47 -18.40 15.81
C PHE A 204 -14.07 -18.81 14.48
N LEU A 205 -15.29 -18.38 14.24
CA LEU A 205 -16.01 -18.64 12.99
C LEU A 205 -16.12 -17.36 12.16
N PRO A 206 -15.91 -17.46 10.84
CA PRO A 206 -16.14 -16.34 9.93
C PRO A 206 -17.60 -15.84 10.01
N ARG A 207 -17.76 -14.52 10.14
CA ARG A 207 -19.06 -13.88 10.29
C ARG A 207 -19.36 -12.90 9.16
N GLU A 208 -18.37 -12.05 8.82
CA GLU A 208 -18.51 -11.01 7.81
C GLU A 208 -17.33 -11.03 6.83
N TYR A 209 -17.60 -10.70 5.58
CA TYR A 209 -16.61 -10.57 4.52
C TYR A 209 -16.80 -9.23 3.82
N GLU A 210 -15.68 -8.57 3.45
CA GLU A 210 -15.69 -7.28 2.79
C GLU A 210 -16.57 -6.25 3.55
N LEU A 211 -16.51 -6.33 4.90
CA LEU A 211 -17.30 -5.48 5.78
C LEU A 211 -16.90 -4.02 5.62
N ARG A 212 -17.85 -3.19 5.20
CA ARG A 212 -17.65 -1.73 5.16
C ARG A 212 -17.76 -1.14 6.56
N ILE A 213 -16.72 -0.47 6.97
CA ILE A 213 -16.57 0.25 8.24
C ILE A 213 -16.27 1.73 8.01
N ALA A 214 -16.19 2.53 9.07
CA ALA A 214 -15.98 3.98 8.96
C ALA A 214 -14.69 4.34 8.19
N HIS A 215 -13.58 3.64 8.43
CA HIS A 215 -12.27 3.98 7.86
C HIS A 215 -11.80 3.04 6.74
N GLY A 216 -12.69 2.21 6.21
CA GLY A 216 -12.34 1.33 5.09
C GLY A 216 -13.24 0.12 4.95
N ARG A 217 -12.62 -0.99 4.52
CA ARG A 217 -13.29 -2.26 4.28
C ARG A 217 -12.41 -3.38 4.81
N VAL A 218 -12.97 -4.18 5.71
CA VAL A 218 -12.29 -5.33 6.32
C VAL A 218 -12.55 -6.55 5.47
N ASP A 219 -11.50 -7.25 5.06
CA ASP A 219 -11.63 -8.40 4.16
C ASP A 219 -12.41 -9.53 4.83
N ARG A 220 -12.10 -9.84 6.11
CA ARG A 220 -12.79 -10.88 6.87
C ARG A 220 -12.84 -10.57 8.35
N VAL A 221 -13.99 -10.83 8.95
CA VAL A 221 -14.22 -10.76 10.40
C VAL A 221 -14.63 -12.13 10.91
N ASP A 222 -13.89 -12.66 11.87
CA ASP A 222 -14.25 -13.85 12.61
C ASP A 222 -14.67 -13.47 14.03
N THR A 223 -15.65 -14.21 14.57
CA THR A 223 -16.11 -14.01 15.95
C THR A 223 -16.12 -15.33 16.71
N PHE A 224 -15.90 -15.21 18.02
CA PHE A 224 -16.13 -16.29 18.98
C PHE A 224 -17.06 -15.77 20.07
N GLU A 225 -18.12 -16.52 20.40
CA GLU A 225 -19.08 -16.17 21.44
C GLU A 225 -18.91 -17.08 22.64
N ASP A 226 -18.79 -16.48 23.83
CA ASP A 226 -18.72 -17.16 25.10
C ASP A 226 -19.68 -16.47 26.11
N GLY A 227 -20.83 -17.09 26.31
CA GLY A 227 -21.89 -16.52 27.13
C GLY A 227 -22.35 -15.16 26.63
N ASN A 228 -22.15 -14.13 27.43
CA ASN A 228 -22.51 -12.76 27.09
C ASN A 228 -21.36 -11.97 26.39
N ASN A 229 -20.27 -12.65 26.02
CA ASN A 229 -19.10 -12.01 25.44
C ASN A 229 -18.95 -12.41 23.97
N ILE A 230 -18.59 -11.44 23.13
CA ILE A 230 -18.22 -11.64 21.72
C ILE A 230 -16.77 -11.19 21.57
N TYR A 231 -15.92 -12.08 21.11
CA TYR A 231 -14.52 -11.79 20.77
C TYR A 231 -14.38 -11.61 19.27
N VAL A 232 -13.71 -10.55 18.84
CA VAL A 232 -13.62 -10.13 17.44
C VAL A 232 -12.20 -10.28 16.92
N LYS A 233 -12.05 -10.99 15.82
CA LYS A 233 -10.79 -11.13 15.09
C LYS A 233 -10.97 -10.57 13.69
N VAL A 234 -10.10 -9.65 13.27
CA VAL A 234 -10.06 -9.14 11.90
C VAL A 234 -8.89 -9.75 11.13
N ILE A 235 -9.12 -10.08 9.88
CA ILE A 235 -8.11 -10.65 8.98
C ILE A 235 -8.10 -9.80 7.72
N ASP A 236 -6.90 -9.39 7.32
CA ASP A 236 -6.64 -8.61 6.11
C ASP A 236 -5.68 -9.42 5.22
N TYR A 237 -6.11 -9.71 3.98
CA TYR A 237 -5.34 -10.50 3.04
C TYR A 237 -4.27 -9.65 2.36
N LYS A 238 -3.04 -10.17 2.30
CA LYS A 238 -1.91 -9.47 1.67
C LYS A 238 -1.23 -10.35 0.64
N SER A 239 -1.17 -9.89 -0.60
CA SER A 239 -0.44 -10.55 -1.68
C SER A 239 1.07 -10.27 -1.67
N GLY A 240 1.58 -9.53 -0.69
CA GLY A 240 2.99 -9.19 -0.51
C GLY A 240 3.49 -9.46 0.91
N ASN A 241 4.78 -9.21 1.13
CA ASN A 241 5.50 -9.50 2.39
C ASN A 241 5.26 -8.44 3.48
N LYS A 242 4.01 -7.99 3.69
CA LYS A 242 3.72 -7.01 4.73
C LYS A 242 3.72 -7.66 6.11
N VAL A 243 4.72 -7.34 6.93
CA VAL A 243 4.83 -7.83 8.32
C VAL A 243 4.29 -6.76 9.27
N PHE A 244 3.59 -7.19 10.33
CA PHE A 244 3.12 -6.26 11.36
C PHE A 244 4.29 -5.71 12.17
N ASN A 245 4.36 -4.37 12.27
CA ASN A 245 5.41 -3.67 12.99
C ASN A 245 4.80 -2.71 14.02
N VAL A 246 5.06 -3.00 15.31
CA VAL A 246 4.52 -2.20 16.43
C VAL A 246 5.02 -0.76 16.39
N THR A 247 6.30 -0.55 16.04
CA THR A 247 6.89 0.80 15.96
C THR A 247 6.23 1.62 14.85
N GLU A 248 6.06 1.03 13.66
CA GLU A 248 5.36 1.69 12.56
C GLU A 248 3.90 1.98 12.91
N THR A 249 3.24 1.08 13.62
CA THR A 249 1.87 1.29 14.12
C THR A 249 1.81 2.48 15.07
N PHE A 250 2.74 2.57 16.02
CA PHE A 250 2.83 3.68 16.96
C PHE A 250 3.11 5.02 16.25
N LEU A 251 3.93 5.02 15.20
CA LEU A 251 4.22 6.19 14.37
C LEU A 251 3.11 6.53 13.37
N GLY A 252 2.03 5.77 13.32
CA GLY A 252 0.92 5.99 12.38
C GLY A 252 1.19 5.51 10.95
N LEU A 253 2.29 4.80 10.70
CA LEU A 253 2.69 4.30 9.38
C LEU A 253 2.03 2.96 9.01
N GLN A 254 1.50 2.24 10.01
CA GLN A 254 0.83 0.95 9.85
C GLN A 254 -0.39 0.84 10.76
N MET A 255 -1.43 1.62 10.46
CA MET A 255 -2.62 1.73 11.33
C MET A 255 -3.76 0.79 10.94
N GLN A 256 -3.73 0.26 9.72
CA GLN A 256 -4.86 -0.44 9.09
C GLN A 256 -5.50 -1.48 10.02
N LEU A 257 -4.72 -2.43 10.55
CA LEU A 257 -5.26 -3.49 11.42
C LEU A 257 -5.89 -2.96 12.70
N MET A 258 -5.28 -1.95 13.34
CA MET A 258 -5.77 -1.39 14.59
C MET A 258 -7.07 -0.62 14.39
N VAL A 259 -7.13 0.19 13.33
CA VAL A 259 -8.33 0.95 12.95
C VAL A 259 -9.46 -0.02 12.57
N TYR A 260 -9.15 -1.03 11.76
CA TYR A 260 -10.14 -2.04 11.34
C TYR A 260 -10.68 -2.83 12.53
N LEU A 261 -9.81 -3.24 13.45
CA LEU A 261 -10.24 -3.96 14.65
C LEU A 261 -11.16 -3.10 15.52
N LYS A 262 -10.76 -1.84 15.77
CA LYS A 262 -11.56 -0.89 16.55
C LYS A 262 -12.93 -0.66 15.91
N ASP A 263 -12.97 -0.30 14.64
CA ASP A 263 -14.22 0.01 13.95
C ASP A 263 -15.14 -1.20 13.87
N THR A 264 -14.57 -2.40 13.69
CA THR A 264 -15.34 -3.66 13.68
C THR A 264 -15.94 -3.96 15.05
N VAL A 265 -15.17 -3.75 16.13
CA VAL A 265 -15.69 -3.90 17.51
C VAL A 265 -16.84 -2.94 17.74
N ASP A 266 -16.72 -1.66 17.34
CA ASP A 266 -17.78 -0.66 17.47
C ASP A 266 -19.02 -1.04 16.66
N TYR A 267 -18.83 -1.55 15.44
CA TYR A 267 -19.90 -2.04 14.58
C TYR A 267 -20.66 -3.22 15.20
N ILE A 268 -19.92 -4.23 15.69
CA ILE A 268 -20.53 -5.41 16.30
C ILE A 268 -21.25 -5.05 17.60
N LYS A 269 -20.66 -4.17 18.43
CA LYS A 269 -21.27 -3.67 19.67
C LYS A 269 -22.58 -2.93 19.41
N LYS A 270 -22.63 -2.09 18.37
CA LYS A 270 -23.85 -1.38 17.96
C LYS A 270 -24.97 -2.35 17.57
N ASN A 271 -24.63 -3.47 16.95
CA ASN A 271 -25.58 -4.49 16.51
C ASN A 271 -25.93 -5.52 17.60
N ASN A 272 -25.21 -5.52 18.75
CA ASN A 272 -25.43 -6.43 19.87
C ASN A 272 -25.32 -5.64 21.19
N PRO A 273 -26.29 -4.73 21.49
CA PRO A 273 -26.20 -3.80 22.62
C PRO A 273 -26.15 -4.52 23.99
N ASP A 274 -26.73 -5.70 24.07
CA ASP A 274 -26.80 -6.49 25.32
C ASP A 274 -25.58 -7.38 25.56
N LYS A 275 -24.62 -7.41 24.61
CA LYS A 275 -23.39 -8.22 24.73
C LYS A 275 -22.15 -7.35 24.95
N ASN A 276 -21.19 -7.93 25.66
CA ASN A 276 -19.85 -7.34 25.75
C ASN A 276 -19.04 -7.74 24.50
N VAL A 277 -18.44 -6.76 23.83
CA VAL A 277 -17.65 -7.01 22.61
C VAL A 277 -16.20 -6.62 22.88
N TYR A 278 -15.30 -7.56 22.63
CA TYR A 278 -13.87 -7.42 22.90
C TYR A 278 -13.04 -7.64 21.63
N PRO A 279 -11.99 -6.84 21.42
CA PRO A 279 -10.99 -7.13 20.40
C PRO A 279 -10.17 -8.36 20.81
N ALA A 280 -9.99 -9.32 19.91
CA ALA A 280 -9.17 -10.50 20.14
C ALA A 280 -7.87 -10.48 19.34
N ALA A 281 -7.94 -10.22 18.03
CA ALA A 281 -6.77 -10.19 17.19
C ALA A 281 -6.97 -9.37 15.91
N GLY A 282 -5.88 -8.78 15.39
CA GLY A 282 -5.76 -8.28 14.03
C GLY A 282 -4.62 -9.02 13.33
N LEU A 283 -4.89 -9.63 12.18
CA LEU A 283 -3.97 -10.52 11.49
C LEU A 283 -3.82 -10.11 10.03
N TYR A 284 -2.57 -10.13 9.53
CA TYR A 284 -2.31 -10.25 8.10
C TYR A 284 -2.29 -11.71 7.72
N PHE A 285 -2.99 -12.07 6.67
CA PHE A 285 -2.91 -13.41 6.07
C PHE A 285 -2.29 -13.27 4.68
N HIS A 286 -1.13 -13.89 4.50
CA HIS A 286 -0.39 -13.78 3.26
C HIS A 286 -0.96 -14.73 2.20
N VAL A 287 -1.28 -14.16 1.04
CA VAL A 287 -1.78 -14.86 -0.15
C VAL A 287 -0.68 -14.80 -1.19
N TYR A 288 0.31 -15.65 -1.06
CA TYR A 288 1.41 -15.77 -2.03
C TYR A 288 2.06 -17.15 -1.91
N ASP A 289 2.71 -17.57 -2.99
CA ASP A 289 3.51 -18.79 -3.03
C ASP A 289 5.00 -18.40 -2.85
N PRO A 290 5.58 -18.60 -1.64
CA PRO A 290 6.96 -18.21 -1.39
C PRO A 290 7.93 -19.20 -2.06
N TYR A 291 8.99 -18.65 -2.67
CA TYR A 291 10.14 -19.48 -3.02
C TYR A 291 10.84 -19.92 -1.73
N VAL A 292 10.83 -21.22 -1.47
CA VAL A 292 11.53 -21.83 -0.34
C VAL A 292 12.87 -22.36 -0.85
N SER A 293 13.99 -21.99 -0.20
CA SER A 293 15.29 -22.56 -0.54
C SER A 293 15.38 -24.03 -0.10
N GLU A 294 16.18 -24.85 -0.78
CA GLU A 294 16.43 -26.25 -0.38
C GLU A 294 16.84 -26.38 1.11
N ILE A 295 17.61 -25.39 1.61
CA ILE A 295 18.07 -25.33 3.00
C ILE A 295 16.91 -25.13 4.00
N ASP A 296 15.88 -24.40 3.60
CA ASP A 296 14.71 -24.17 4.46
C ASP A 296 13.74 -25.37 4.44
N CYS A 297 13.70 -26.12 3.34
CA CYS A 297 12.93 -27.37 3.25
C CYS A 297 13.46 -28.45 4.20
N GLU A 298 14.79 -28.57 4.34
CA GLU A 298 15.40 -29.58 5.25
C GLU A 298 15.13 -29.26 6.73
N LYS A 299 14.97 -28.00 7.11
CA LYS A 299 14.64 -27.59 8.49
C LYS A 299 13.19 -27.85 8.86
N SER A 300 12.27 -27.77 7.90
CA SER A 300 10.83 -27.99 8.17
C SER A 300 10.44 -29.46 8.29
N VAL A 301 11.33 -30.39 7.92
CA VAL A 301 11.10 -31.85 8.03
C VAL A 301 11.65 -32.39 9.34
N SER A 302 12.45 -31.63 10.10
CA SER A 302 13.07 -32.05 11.37
C SER A 302 12.38 -31.53 12.64
N ASP A 303 11.34 -30.70 12.53
CA ASP A 303 10.46 -30.23 13.60
C ASP A 303 9.02 -30.76 13.40
#